data_88cf9cb195792220999871b3b8448178
#
_entry.id   88cf9cb195792220999871b3b8448178
#
_cell.length_a   1.000
_cell.length_b   1.000
_cell.length_c   1.000
_cell.angle_alpha   90.00
_cell.angle_beta   90.00
_cell.angle_gamma   90.00
#
_symmetry.space_group_name_H-M   'P 1'
#
loop_
_entity.id
_entity.type
_entity.pdbx_description
1 polymer ?
#
loop_
_entity_poly.entity_id
_entity_poly.type
_entity_poly.pdbx_seq_one_letter_code
_entity_poly.pdbx_strand_id
1 'polypeptide(L)'
;PMGCKMALEVLSMMPGKHIVVTPGMIEVGEKEYEVNKEFGRQIAESTDEVILIGEEKTKPIYEGLIEKNYPKNKIHVLNDVMDAFPLMMKLKENETYVLLENDLPDSFNEKIRSDKKW
;
A
#
# COMPACT_ATOMS: atom_id res chain seq x y z
N PRO A 1 -5.69 12.05 -3.18
CA PRO A 1 -5.48 12.37 -4.59
C PRO A 1 -6.26 11.48 -5.53
N MET A 2 -6.69 12.07 -6.59
CA MET A 2 -7.53 11.38 -7.56
C MET A 2 -6.81 10.20 -8.20
N GLY A 3 -5.52 10.33 -8.45
CA GLY A 3 -4.74 9.25 -9.06
C GLY A 3 -4.73 7.97 -8.24
N CYS A 4 -4.62 8.09 -6.92
CA CYS A 4 -4.61 6.91 -6.06
C CYS A 4 -5.96 6.21 -6.05
N LYS A 5 -7.05 7.01 -6.03
CA LYS A 5 -8.38 6.44 -6.08
C LYS A 5 -8.59 5.67 -7.39
N MET A 6 -8.16 6.25 -8.50
CA MET A 6 -8.28 5.59 -9.80
C MET A 6 -7.46 4.31 -9.86
N ALA A 7 -6.25 4.33 -9.30
CA ALA A 7 -5.40 3.14 -9.26
C ALA A 7 -6.06 2.02 -8.47
N LEU A 8 -6.68 2.35 -7.33
CA LEU A 8 -7.39 1.37 -6.53
C LEU A 8 -8.61 0.81 -7.25
N GLU A 9 -9.32 1.66 -7.99
CA GLU A 9 -10.46 1.21 -8.77
C GLU A 9 -10.03 0.23 -9.85
N VAL A 10 -8.92 0.52 -10.53
CA VAL A 10 -8.39 -0.41 -11.54
C VAL A 10 -7.99 -1.72 -10.87
N LEU A 11 -7.31 -1.65 -9.73
CA LEU A 11 -6.91 -2.85 -9.01
C LEU A 11 -8.12 -3.70 -8.65
N SER A 12 -9.20 -3.07 -8.20
CA SER A 12 -10.40 -3.79 -7.78
C SER A 12 -11.07 -4.55 -8.93
N MET A 13 -10.80 -4.16 -10.17
CA MET A 13 -11.33 -4.84 -11.34
C MET A 13 -10.54 -6.06 -11.75
N MET A 14 -9.33 -6.23 -11.22
CA MET A 14 -8.50 -7.38 -11.55
C MET A 14 -9.00 -8.63 -10.83
N PRO A 15 -8.99 -9.79 -11.49
CA PRO A 15 -9.38 -11.02 -10.82
C PRO A 15 -8.29 -11.45 -9.84
N GLY A 16 -8.66 -12.22 -8.82
CA GLY A 16 -7.68 -12.76 -7.88
C GLY A 16 -7.44 -11.88 -6.68
N LYS A 17 -6.30 -12.05 -6.07
CA LYS A 17 -5.95 -11.37 -4.82
C LYS A 17 -5.32 -10.01 -5.10
N HIS A 18 -5.68 -9.01 -4.30
CA HIS A 18 -5.18 -7.65 -4.45
C HIS A 18 -4.37 -7.25 -3.23
N ILE A 19 -3.15 -6.76 -3.45
CA ILE A 19 -2.27 -6.30 -2.38
C ILE A 19 -1.82 -4.88 -2.70
N VAL A 20 -1.88 -3.99 -1.69
CA VAL A 20 -1.35 -2.63 -1.82
C VAL A 20 -0.14 -2.50 -0.92
N VAL A 21 0.94 -1.96 -1.47
CA VAL A 21 2.16 -1.63 -0.71
C VAL A 21 2.36 -0.13 -0.82
N THR A 22 2.43 0.56 0.32
CA THR A 22 2.56 2.02 0.28
C THR A 22 3.27 2.57 1.51
N PRO A 23 4.11 3.60 1.33
CA PRO A 23 4.67 4.36 2.44
C PRO A 23 3.77 5.52 2.88
N GLY A 24 2.58 5.61 2.30
CA GLY A 24 1.68 6.73 2.54
C GLY A 24 1.89 7.85 1.54
N MET A 25 0.98 8.80 1.58
CA MET A 25 1.03 9.96 0.71
C MET A 25 1.68 11.12 1.43
N ILE A 26 2.51 11.86 0.69
CA ILE A 26 3.14 13.06 1.22
C ILE A 26 2.33 14.26 0.76
N GLU A 27 1.84 15.03 1.71
CA GLU A 27 1.13 16.27 1.46
C GLU A 27 1.75 17.35 2.32
N VAL A 28 1.82 18.56 1.81
CA VAL A 28 2.36 19.67 2.58
C VAL A 28 1.27 20.18 3.52
N GLY A 29 1.57 20.21 4.82
CA GLY A 29 0.70 20.85 5.81
C GLY A 29 -0.30 19.92 6.45
N GLU A 30 -1.40 20.50 6.91
CA GLU A 30 -2.37 19.83 7.77
C GLU A 30 -3.17 18.75 7.09
N LYS A 31 -3.22 18.75 5.75
CA LYS A 31 -4.04 17.79 5.02
C LYS A 31 -3.43 16.40 4.94
N GLU A 32 -2.15 16.27 5.29
CA GLU A 32 -1.48 14.99 5.16
C GLU A 32 -2.18 13.88 5.96
N TYR A 33 -2.58 14.20 7.19
CA TYR A 33 -3.27 13.22 8.02
C TYR A 33 -4.59 12.77 7.39
N GLU A 34 -5.42 13.73 7.00
CA GLU A 34 -6.75 13.41 6.44
C GLU A 34 -6.67 12.70 5.10
N VAL A 35 -5.73 13.11 4.25
CA VAL A 35 -5.53 12.48 2.95
C VAL A 35 -5.15 11.01 3.13
N ASN A 36 -4.24 10.73 4.07
CA ASN A 36 -3.83 9.36 4.32
C ASN A 36 -4.92 8.53 4.97
N LYS A 37 -5.69 9.13 5.86
CA LYS A 37 -6.80 8.41 6.50
C LYS A 37 -7.86 8.04 5.45
N GLU A 38 -8.18 8.96 4.56
CA GLU A 38 -9.12 8.65 3.47
C GLU A 38 -8.57 7.58 2.54
N PHE A 39 -7.26 7.60 2.29
CA PHE A 39 -6.62 6.57 1.50
C PHE A 39 -6.80 5.20 2.15
N GLY A 40 -6.67 5.14 3.48
CA GLY A 40 -6.93 3.90 4.21
C GLY A 40 -8.36 3.42 4.03
N ARG A 41 -9.32 4.32 4.08
CA ARG A 41 -10.72 3.96 3.84
C ARG A 41 -10.92 3.37 2.44
N GLN A 42 -10.29 3.99 1.44
CA GLN A 42 -10.39 3.53 0.05
C GLN A 42 -9.73 2.16 -0.13
N ILE A 43 -8.56 1.96 0.48
CA ILE A 43 -7.86 0.68 0.43
C ILE A 43 -8.75 -0.42 1.02
N ALA A 44 -9.43 -0.13 2.10
CA ALA A 44 -10.28 -1.11 2.78
C ALA A 44 -11.36 -1.67 1.86
N GLU A 45 -11.80 -0.89 0.89
CA GLU A 45 -12.87 -1.29 -0.01
C GLU A 45 -12.36 -2.02 -1.26
N SER A 46 -11.05 -1.99 -1.50
CA SER A 46 -10.50 -2.41 -2.79
C SER A 46 -9.49 -3.56 -2.70
N THR A 47 -8.97 -3.88 -1.53
CA THR A 47 -7.82 -4.77 -1.44
C THR A 47 -8.00 -5.87 -0.42
N ASP A 48 -7.25 -6.95 -0.63
CA ASP A 48 -7.29 -8.11 0.26
C ASP A 48 -6.21 -8.06 1.33
N GLU A 49 -5.06 -7.46 1.02
CA GLU A 49 -3.98 -7.28 1.99
C GLU A 49 -3.29 -5.95 1.77
N VAL A 50 -2.78 -5.39 2.84
CA VAL A 50 -2.11 -4.09 2.82
C VAL A 50 -0.77 -4.19 3.51
N ILE A 51 0.25 -3.67 2.86
CA ILE A 51 1.59 -3.57 3.45
C ILE A 51 1.91 -2.09 3.60
N LEU A 52 2.01 -1.63 4.83
CA LEU A 52 2.32 -0.24 5.16
C LEU A 52 3.80 -0.11 5.51
N ILE A 53 4.49 0.79 4.83
CA ILE A 53 5.92 0.98 5.05
C ILE A 53 6.13 2.25 5.87
N GLY A 54 6.68 2.08 7.08
CA GLY A 54 6.88 3.18 8.01
C GLY A 54 5.74 3.31 8.98
N GLU A 55 5.91 2.82 10.19
CA GLU A 55 4.86 2.77 11.21
C GLU A 55 4.26 4.14 11.50
N GLU A 56 5.12 5.14 11.68
CA GLU A 56 4.65 6.48 12.03
C GLU A 56 3.93 7.16 10.87
N LYS A 57 4.51 7.10 9.68
CA LYS A 57 3.96 7.80 8.52
C LYS A 57 2.64 7.21 8.06
N THR A 58 2.46 5.91 8.23
CA THR A 58 1.27 5.24 7.73
C THR A 58 0.20 5.06 8.79
N LYS A 59 0.40 5.60 9.98
CA LYS A 59 -0.58 5.48 11.06
C LYS A 59 -1.97 5.99 10.66
N PRO A 60 -2.11 7.13 9.96
CA PRO A 60 -3.43 7.56 9.52
C PRO A 60 -4.11 6.58 8.57
N ILE A 61 -3.32 5.92 7.70
CA ILE A 61 -3.86 4.89 6.81
C ILE A 61 -4.40 3.74 7.63
N TYR A 62 -3.63 3.30 8.62
CA TYR A 62 -4.05 2.24 9.52
C TYR A 62 -5.38 2.61 10.19
N GLU A 63 -5.49 3.84 10.67
CA GLU A 63 -6.72 4.29 11.32
C GLU A 63 -7.91 4.26 10.36
N GLY A 64 -7.70 4.65 9.11
CA GLY A 64 -8.76 4.58 8.09
C GLY A 64 -9.20 3.16 7.81
N LEU A 65 -8.26 2.23 7.79
CA LEU A 65 -8.56 0.81 7.61
C LEU A 65 -9.39 0.28 8.78
N ILE A 66 -8.98 0.57 10.00
CA ILE A 66 -9.70 0.11 11.19
C ILE A 66 -11.10 0.72 11.26
N GLU A 67 -11.25 1.96 10.85
CA GLU A 67 -12.54 2.63 10.82
C GLU A 67 -13.53 1.87 9.92
N LYS A 68 -13.03 1.24 8.87
CA LYS A 68 -13.85 0.45 7.95
C LYS A 68 -13.91 -1.02 8.34
N ASN A 69 -13.47 -1.35 9.54
CA ASN A 69 -13.48 -2.73 10.05
C ASN A 69 -12.64 -3.70 9.22
N TYR A 70 -11.57 -3.19 8.61
CA TYR A 70 -10.66 -4.02 7.85
C TYR A 70 -9.97 -5.02 8.79
N PRO A 71 -9.82 -6.30 8.40
CA PRO A 71 -9.21 -7.30 9.27
C PRO A 71 -7.77 -6.95 9.63
N LYS A 72 -7.46 -6.91 10.91
CA LYS A 72 -6.13 -6.55 11.38
C LYS A 72 -5.06 -7.53 10.91
N ASN A 73 -5.40 -8.79 10.76
CA ASN A 73 -4.45 -9.79 10.29
C ASN A 73 -4.11 -9.65 8.81
N LYS A 74 -4.79 -8.76 8.13
CA LYS A 74 -4.51 -8.44 6.72
C LYS A 74 -3.72 -7.14 6.57
N ILE A 75 -3.40 -6.49 7.67
CA ILE A 75 -2.60 -5.25 7.67
C ILE A 75 -1.20 -5.59 8.17
N HIS A 76 -0.20 -5.34 7.34
CA HIS A 76 1.19 -5.62 7.67
C HIS A 76 1.96 -4.32 7.71
N VAL A 77 2.57 -4.02 8.85
CA VAL A 77 3.33 -2.78 9.03
C VAL A 77 4.81 -3.11 9.10
N LEU A 78 5.58 -2.54 8.20
CA LEU A 78 7.02 -2.76 8.11
C LEU A 78 7.73 -1.41 8.16
N ASN A 79 8.92 -1.40 8.72
CA ASN A 79 9.72 -0.17 8.75
C ASN A 79 10.74 -0.11 7.62
N ASP A 80 11.07 -1.24 7.04
CA ASP A 80 12.02 -1.33 5.94
C ASP A 80 11.30 -1.85 4.70
N VAL A 81 11.32 -1.04 3.63
CA VAL A 81 10.65 -1.41 2.38
C VAL A 81 11.19 -2.71 1.79
N MET A 82 12.45 -3.02 2.06
CA MET A 82 13.05 -4.26 1.53
C MET A 82 12.40 -5.51 2.11
N ASP A 83 11.81 -5.40 3.29
CA ASP A 83 11.10 -6.53 3.89
C ASP A 83 9.77 -6.82 3.21
N ALA A 84 9.30 -5.91 2.36
CA ALA A 84 8.04 -6.11 1.65
C ALA A 84 8.12 -7.23 0.62
N PHE A 85 9.29 -7.42 0.00
CA PHE A 85 9.44 -8.46 -1.02
C PHE A 85 9.20 -9.86 -0.48
N PRO A 86 9.91 -10.29 0.56
CA PRO A 86 9.65 -11.64 1.08
C PRO A 86 8.22 -11.80 1.58
N LEU A 87 7.65 -10.73 2.14
CA LEU A 87 6.27 -10.79 2.59
C LEU A 87 5.30 -10.94 1.41
N MET A 88 5.51 -10.18 0.33
CA MET A 88 4.68 -10.31 -0.86
C MET A 88 4.76 -11.72 -1.44
N MET A 89 5.96 -12.30 -1.49
CA MET A 89 6.13 -13.65 -1.99
C MET A 89 5.40 -14.67 -1.13
N LYS A 90 5.36 -14.44 0.17
CA LYS A 90 4.64 -15.31 1.09
C LYS A 90 3.13 -15.18 0.96
N LEU A 91 2.64 -13.98 0.68
CA LEU A 91 1.21 -13.70 0.62
C LEU A 91 0.58 -14.02 -0.74
N LYS A 92 1.38 -14.08 -1.78
CA LYS A 92 0.83 -14.22 -3.14
C LYS A 92 0.13 -15.56 -3.34
N GLU A 93 -0.88 -15.52 -4.20
CA GLU A 93 -1.60 -16.70 -4.66
C GLU A 93 -1.47 -16.81 -6.17
N ASN A 94 -2.17 -17.74 -6.80
CA ASN A 94 -2.03 -17.98 -8.25
C ASN A 94 -2.25 -16.72 -9.08
N GLU A 95 -3.31 -15.97 -8.75
CA GLU A 95 -3.54 -14.67 -9.38
C GLU A 95 -3.45 -13.61 -8.30
N THR A 96 -2.38 -12.85 -8.31
CA THR A 96 -2.16 -11.80 -7.32
C THR A 96 -1.67 -10.55 -8.03
N TYR A 97 -2.35 -9.44 -7.81
CA TYR A 97 -1.99 -8.14 -8.35
C TYR A 97 -1.53 -7.26 -7.21
N VAL A 98 -0.36 -6.64 -7.38
CA VAL A 98 0.24 -5.81 -6.35
C VAL A 98 0.31 -4.38 -6.87
N LEU A 99 -0.27 -3.46 -6.11
CA LEU A 99 -0.16 -2.03 -6.42
C LEU A 99 0.89 -1.43 -5.50
N LEU A 100 1.98 -0.94 -6.11
CA LEU A 100 3.02 -0.19 -5.39
C LEU A 100 2.65 1.28 -5.51
N GLU A 101 2.11 1.83 -4.43
CA GLU A 101 1.53 3.16 -4.48
C GLU A 101 2.43 4.21 -3.85
N ASN A 102 2.58 5.30 -4.58
CA ASN A 102 3.27 6.51 -4.14
C ASN A 102 4.73 6.33 -3.79
N ASP A 103 5.31 7.33 -3.43
CA ASP A 103 6.64 7.75 -3.01
C ASP A 103 7.47 6.70 -2.27
N LEU A 104 7.58 5.50 -2.84
CA LEU A 104 8.53 4.54 -2.32
C LEU A 104 9.93 5.12 -2.45
N PRO A 105 10.82 4.81 -1.49
CA PRO A 105 12.16 5.38 -1.53
C PRO A 105 12.89 5.11 -2.83
N ASP A 106 13.72 6.05 -3.26
CA ASP A 106 14.50 5.90 -4.48
C ASP A 106 15.35 4.63 -4.45
N SER A 107 15.88 4.29 -3.28
CA SER A 107 16.67 3.07 -3.13
C SER A 107 15.88 1.82 -3.52
N PHE A 108 14.58 1.81 -3.23
CA PHE A 108 13.72 0.70 -3.62
C PHE A 108 13.61 0.61 -5.15
N ASN A 109 13.38 1.75 -5.80
CA ASN A 109 13.25 1.79 -7.24
C ASN A 109 14.55 1.40 -7.95
N GLU A 110 15.68 1.86 -7.43
CA GLU A 110 16.98 1.51 -7.97
C GLU A 110 17.24 0.01 -7.84
N LYS A 111 16.87 -0.57 -6.70
CA LYS A 111 17.05 -1.99 -6.47
C LYS A 111 16.24 -2.80 -7.49
N ILE A 112 15.02 -2.42 -7.74
CA ILE A 112 14.19 -3.12 -8.72
C ILE A 112 14.80 -3.05 -10.10
N ARG A 113 15.24 -1.85 -10.53
CA ARG A 113 15.85 -1.67 -11.84
C ARG A 113 17.11 -2.49 -11.99
N SER A 114 17.94 -2.49 -10.96
CA SER A 114 19.19 -3.24 -10.99
C SER A 114 18.92 -4.73 -11.15
N ASP A 115 17.96 -5.24 -10.41
CA ASP A 115 17.63 -6.66 -10.47
C ASP A 115 17.04 -7.06 -11.81
N LYS A 116 16.30 -6.19 -12.45
CA LYS A 116 15.65 -6.49 -13.72
C LYS A 116 16.52 -6.16 -14.92
N LYS A 117 17.50 -5.36 -14.74
CA LYS A 117 18.49 -5.04 -15.79
C LYS A 117 17.88 -4.49 -17.06
N TRP A 118 16.89 -3.64 -16.91
CA TRP A 118 16.34 -2.96 -18.07
C TRP A 118 17.02 -1.63 -18.32
#